data_35cf216d6862f41862b76ef5c404c317
#
_entry.id   35cf216d6862f41862b76ef5c404c317
#
_cell.length_a   1.000
_cell.length_b   1.000
_cell.length_c   1.000
_cell.angle_alpha   90.00
_cell.angle_beta   90.00
_cell.angle_gamma   90.00
#
_symmetry.space_group_name_H-M   'P 1'
#
loop_
_entity.id
_entity.type
_entity.pdbx_description
1 polymer ?
#
loop_
_entity_poly.entity_id
_entity_poly.type
_entity_poly.pdbx_seq_one_letter_code
_entity_poly.pdbx_strand_id
1 'polypeptide(L)'
;MTEQPRPATMRAFIALAPTDDAKDELVHALRPAYSAYPHLRWNRVEDWHITLAFLGELPVHAVQRLRPPLSDLAVARTSLELGLRGGGHFDERVLWSGVEGDLNALHLLAGEVRTRVRDCGVEFPERPLRPHLTLARARRYDTVSVPEAATGLEGFTGRRWRSVRLHLVGSTIGNGPGPRRYGDIDAWALAGAHECNSRATSST
;
A
#
# COMPACT_ATOMS: atom_id res chain seq x y z
N MET A 1 -24.89 -31.67 -17.95
CA MET A 1 -24.72 -30.45 -17.14
C MET A 1 -23.29 -29.99 -17.35
N THR A 2 -23.10 -29.01 -18.21
CA THR A 2 -21.76 -28.44 -18.52
C THR A 2 -21.39 -27.48 -17.40
N GLU A 3 -20.42 -27.86 -16.61
CA GLU A 3 -19.87 -27.00 -15.54
C GLU A 3 -19.25 -25.77 -16.22
N GLN A 4 -19.86 -24.60 -16.04
CA GLN A 4 -19.30 -23.36 -16.56
C GLN A 4 -17.99 -23.09 -15.81
N PRO A 5 -16.89 -22.80 -16.51
CA PRO A 5 -15.62 -22.50 -15.86
C PRO A 5 -15.81 -21.28 -14.94
N ARG A 6 -15.40 -21.41 -13.69
CA ARG A 6 -15.43 -20.30 -12.73
C ARG A 6 -14.62 -19.14 -13.29
N PRO A 7 -15.14 -17.91 -13.27
CA PRO A 7 -14.40 -16.76 -13.76
C PRO A 7 -13.08 -16.63 -12.99
N ALA A 8 -12.00 -16.31 -13.70
CA ALA A 8 -10.70 -16.06 -13.09
C ALA A 8 -10.84 -14.89 -12.09
N THR A 9 -10.36 -15.09 -10.85
CA THR A 9 -10.36 -14.09 -9.80
C THR A 9 -8.94 -13.63 -9.47
N MET A 10 -8.83 -12.42 -8.96
CA MET A 10 -7.58 -11.90 -8.40
C MET A 10 -7.86 -11.11 -7.13
N ARG A 11 -6.90 -11.10 -6.21
CA ARG A 11 -6.97 -10.23 -5.05
C ARG A 11 -6.53 -8.83 -5.46
N ALA A 12 -7.34 -7.82 -5.18
CA ALA A 12 -7.05 -6.45 -5.56
C ALA A 12 -7.17 -5.48 -4.38
N PHE A 13 -6.41 -4.40 -4.46
CA PHE A 13 -6.48 -3.27 -3.54
C PHE A 13 -6.01 -1.98 -4.25
N ILE A 14 -6.38 -0.83 -3.69
CA ILE A 14 -5.98 0.48 -4.17
C ILE A 14 -5.07 1.11 -3.14
N ALA A 15 -3.96 1.70 -3.59
CA ALA A 15 -2.89 2.12 -2.70
C ALA A 15 -2.09 3.33 -3.23
N LEU A 16 -1.31 3.92 -2.31
CA LEU A 16 -0.18 4.80 -2.61
C LEU A 16 1.11 4.08 -2.23
N ALA A 17 2.20 4.33 -2.96
CA ALA A 17 3.51 3.77 -2.66
C ALA A 17 4.47 4.86 -2.13
N PRO A 18 5.29 4.57 -1.09
CA PRO A 18 6.41 5.42 -0.73
C PRO A 18 7.46 5.45 -1.86
N THR A 19 8.23 6.54 -1.92
CA THR A 19 9.42 6.60 -2.79
C THR A 19 10.50 5.64 -2.31
N ASP A 20 11.43 5.29 -3.20
CA ASP A 20 12.52 4.39 -2.85
C ASP A 20 13.40 4.96 -1.75
N ASP A 21 13.69 6.28 -1.75
CA ASP A 21 14.41 6.95 -0.65
C ASP A 21 13.71 6.77 0.71
N ALA A 22 12.38 6.93 0.76
CA ALA A 22 11.62 6.74 2.00
C ALA A 22 11.62 5.27 2.46
N LYS A 23 11.60 4.32 1.51
CA LYS A 23 11.74 2.90 1.80
C LYS A 23 13.13 2.58 2.34
N ASP A 24 14.19 3.12 1.75
CA ASP A 24 15.58 2.89 2.15
C ASP A 24 15.85 3.41 3.58
N GLU A 25 15.32 4.56 3.95
CA GLU A 25 15.40 5.08 5.32
C GLU A 25 14.74 4.12 6.31
N LEU A 26 13.54 3.61 5.99
CA LEU A 26 12.85 2.66 6.86
C LEU A 26 13.57 1.30 6.91
N VAL A 27 14.12 0.81 5.81
CA VAL A 27 14.96 -0.40 5.78
C VAL A 27 16.14 -0.24 6.72
N HIS A 28 16.79 0.93 6.71
CA HIS A 28 17.90 1.21 7.61
C HIS A 28 17.46 1.17 9.08
N ALA A 29 16.34 1.79 9.42
CA ALA A 29 15.78 1.79 10.78
C ALA A 29 15.37 0.37 11.24
N LEU A 30 14.96 -0.50 10.30
CA LEU A 30 14.54 -1.87 10.58
C LEU A 30 15.69 -2.87 10.74
N ARG A 31 16.94 -2.52 10.47
CA ARG A 31 18.09 -3.46 10.55
C ARG A 31 18.18 -4.20 11.89
N PRO A 32 18.04 -3.52 13.07
CA PRO A 32 18.04 -4.22 14.35
C PRO A 32 16.91 -5.25 14.46
N ALA A 33 15.71 -4.87 14.00
CA ALA A 33 14.54 -5.76 14.06
C ALA A 33 14.66 -6.97 13.10
N TYR A 34 15.23 -6.80 11.91
CA TYR A 34 15.54 -7.91 11.01
C TYR A 34 16.49 -8.93 11.65
N SER A 35 17.50 -8.44 12.38
CA SER A 35 18.47 -9.29 13.06
C SER A 35 17.88 -9.99 14.29
N ALA A 36 17.07 -9.28 15.07
CA ALA A 36 16.47 -9.81 16.29
C ALA A 36 15.29 -10.78 16.02
N TYR A 37 14.51 -10.51 14.97
CA TYR A 37 13.28 -11.24 14.67
C TYR A 37 13.25 -11.81 13.23
N PRO A 38 14.25 -12.62 12.81
CA PRO A 38 14.32 -13.16 11.44
C PRO A 38 13.18 -14.13 11.12
N HIS A 39 12.50 -14.66 12.14
CA HIS A 39 11.37 -15.59 12.01
C HIS A 39 10.04 -14.91 11.68
N LEU A 40 9.94 -13.58 11.83
CA LEU A 40 8.76 -12.86 11.36
C LEU A 40 8.63 -13.00 9.83
N ARG A 41 7.39 -12.95 9.36
CA ARG A 41 7.12 -12.90 7.92
C ARG A 41 7.22 -11.45 7.44
N TRP A 42 8.42 -11.04 7.11
CA TRP A 42 8.70 -9.72 6.58
C TRP A 42 8.11 -9.56 5.19
N ASN A 43 7.43 -8.44 4.97
CA ASN A 43 7.00 -8.05 3.62
C ASN A 43 8.24 -7.60 2.84
N ARG A 44 8.23 -7.87 1.54
CA ARG A 44 9.25 -7.35 0.64
C ARG A 44 9.12 -5.83 0.55
N VAL A 45 10.26 -5.13 0.42
CA VAL A 45 10.29 -3.66 0.33
C VAL A 45 9.53 -3.15 -0.89
N GLU A 46 9.58 -3.90 -2.00
CA GLU A 46 8.85 -3.58 -3.23
C GLU A 46 7.34 -3.66 -3.06
N ASP A 47 6.86 -4.48 -2.12
CA ASP A 47 5.44 -4.66 -1.83
C ASP A 47 4.91 -3.66 -0.78
N TRP A 48 5.74 -2.71 -0.34
CA TRP A 48 5.33 -1.72 0.65
C TRP A 48 4.42 -0.65 0.05
N HIS A 49 3.22 -0.50 0.63
CA HIS A 49 2.20 0.42 0.17
C HIS A 49 1.28 0.87 1.32
N ILE A 50 0.67 2.03 1.15
CA ILE A 50 -0.37 2.57 2.03
C ILE A 50 -1.71 2.21 1.38
N THR A 51 -2.43 1.24 1.96
CA THR A 51 -3.70 0.77 1.40
C THR A 51 -4.83 1.76 1.67
N LEU A 52 -5.49 2.25 0.62
CA LEU A 52 -6.67 3.11 0.69
C LEU A 52 -7.98 2.30 0.72
N ALA A 53 -8.04 1.24 -0.08
CA ALA A 53 -9.17 0.31 -0.13
C ALA A 53 -8.69 -1.11 -0.45
N PHE A 54 -9.02 -2.06 0.44
CA PHE A 54 -8.76 -3.48 0.23
C PHE A 54 -10.03 -4.14 -0.31
N LEU A 55 -10.00 -4.61 -1.55
CA LEU A 55 -11.18 -5.09 -2.27
C LEU A 55 -11.38 -6.60 -2.14
N GLY A 56 -10.36 -7.32 -1.66
CA GLY A 56 -10.43 -8.78 -1.57
C GLY A 56 -10.29 -9.47 -2.93
N GLU A 57 -10.87 -10.63 -3.07
CA GLU A 57 -10.86 -11.39 -4.32
C GLU A 57 -12.02 -10.97 -5.23
N LEU A 58 -11.70 -10.49 -6.42
CA LEU A 58 -12.66 -10.03 -7.41
C LEU A 58 -12.48 -10.77 -8.73
N PRO A 59 -13.56 -10.96 -9.51
CA PRO A 59 -13.45 -11.38 -10.90
C PRO A 59 -12.61 -10.37 -11.71
N VAL A 60 -11.77 -10.86 -12.60
CA VAL A 60 -10.87 -10.01 -13.41
C VAL A 60 -11.63 -8.90 -14.14
N HIS A 61 -12.83 -9.21 -14.69
CA HIS A 61 -13.65 -8.21 -15.39
C HIS A 61 -14.15 -7.09 -14.44
N ALA A 62 -14.39 -7.39 -13.15
CA ALA A 62 -14.77 -6.38 -12.16
C ALA A 62 -13.59 -5.43 -11.88
N VAL A 63 -12.37 -5.97 -11.79
CA VAL A 63 -11.15 -5.17 -11.64
C VAL A 63 -10.95 -4.24 -12.85
N GLN A 64 -11.19 -4.72 -14.06
CA GLN A 64 -11.08 -3.90 -15.28
C GLN A 64 -12.05 -2.71 -15.29
N ARG A 65 -13.27 -2.88 -14.74
CA ARG A 65 -14.25 -1.78 -14.65
C ARG A 65 -13.85 -0.66 -13.70
N LEU A 66 -12.93 -0.91 -12.76
CA LEU A 66 -12.43 0.11 -11.84
C LEU A 66 -11.46 1.10 -12.50
N ARG A 67 -10.84 0.74 -13.62
CA ARG A 67 -9.76 1.54 -14.23
C ARG A 67 -10.22 2.95 -14.67
N PRO A 68 -11.30 3.14 -15.44
CA PRO A 68 -11.71 4.48 -15.84
C PRO A 68 -12.04 5.41 -14.67
N PRO A 69 -12.91 5.03 -13.70
CA PRO A 69 -13.27 5.94 -12.61
C PRO A 69 -12.10 6.23 -11.66
N LEU A 70 -11.10 5.34 -11.53
CA LEU A 70 -9.90 5.60 -10.76
C LEU A 70 -8.92 6.52 -11.51
N SER A 71 -8.83 6.39 -12.82
CA SER A 71 -8.08 7.31 -13.68
C SER A 71 -8.64 8.73 -13.57
N ASP A 72 -9.95 8.90 -13.70
CA ASP A 72 -10.63 10.20 -13.59
C ASP A 72 -10.43 10.82 -12.20
N LEU A 73 -10.50 10.00 -11.15
CA LEU A 73 -10.24 10.44 -9.79
C LEU A 73 -8.80 10.91 -9.62
N ALA A 74 -7.82 10.18 -10.14
CA ALA A 74 -6.41 10.54 -10.01
C ALA A 74 -6.09 11.89 -10.67
N VAL A 75 -6.60 12.14 -11.87
CA VAL A 75 -6.43 13.41 -12.57
C VAL A 75 -7.09 14.58 -11.81
N ALA A 76 -8.17 14.32 -11.07
CA ALA A 76 -8.90 15.34 -10.32
C ALA A 76 -8.30 15.64 -8.92
N ARG A 77 -7.29 14.89 -8.46
CA ARG A 77 -6.71 15.01 -7.12
C ARG A 77 -5.23 15.34 -7.17
N THR A 78 -4.82 16.29 -6.33
CA THR A 78 -3.41 16.69 -6.22
C THR A 78 -2.58 15.62 -5.52
N SER A 79 -1.28 15.59 -5.82
CA SER A 79 -0.29 14.80 -5.08
C SER A 79 -0.29 15.18 -3.59
N LEU A 80 0.09 14.22 -2.73
CA LEU A 80 0.09 14.36 -1.28
C LEU A 80 1.51 14.38 -0.75
N GLU A 81 1.79 15.22 0.24
CA GLU A 81 3.05 15.18 0.96
C GLU A 81 2.91 14.29 2.21
N LEU A 82 3.58 13.14 2.18
CA LEU A 82 3.49 12.10 3.21
C LEU A 82 4.88 11.80 3.78
N GLY A 83 4.93 11.24 4.98
CA GLY A 83 6.11 10.72 5.63
C GLY A 83 5.80 9.45 6.39
N LEU A 84 6.83 8.65 6.73
CA LEU A 84 6.68 7.52 7.63
C LEU A 84 7.10 7.92 9.03
N ARG A 85 6.36 7.48 10.04
CA ARG A 85 6.64 7.83 11.42
C ARG A 85 6.28 6.73 12.39
N GLY A 86 7.21 6.42 13.25
CA GLY A 86 7.03 5.47 14.33
C GLY A 86 6.72 4.06 13.87
N GLY A 87 6.49 3.19 14.82
CA GLY A 87 6.03 1.82 14.64
C GLY A 87 4.85 1.51 15.55
N GLY A 88 4.13 0.45 15.20
CA GLY A 88 3.06 -0.06 16.03
C GLY A 88 2.62 -1.43 15.54
N HIS A 89 1.57 -1.95 16.15
CA HIS A 89 1.06 -3.27 15.77
C HIS A 89 -0.47 -3.33 15.80
N PHE A 90 -1.04 -4.25 15.03
CA PHE A 90 -2.43 -4.67 15.16
C PHE A 90 -2.46 -6.08 15.76
N ASP A 91 -3.22 -6.21 16.85
CA ASP A 91 -3.48 -7.49 17.53
C ASP A 91 -2.18 -8.30 17.78
N GLU A 92 -1.07 -7.63 18.13
CA GLU A 92 0.26 -8.23 18.37
C GLU A 92 0.80 -9.08 17.21
N ARG A 93 0.16 -8.99 16.04
CA ARG A 93 0.40 -9.88 14.91
C ARG A 93 0.88 -9.19 13.64
N VAL A 94 0.61 -7.92 13.48
CA VAL A 94 0.94 -7.15 12.28
C VAL A 94 1.78 -5.96 12.69
N LEU A 95 3.06 -5.99 12.37
CA LEU A 95 3.97 -4.86 12.53
C LEU A 95 3.73 -3.85 11.40
N TRP A 96 3.65 -2.57 11.75
CA TRP A 96 3.49 -1.49 10.78
C TRP A 96 4.30 -0.25 11.17
N SER A 97 4.60 0.59 10.16
CA SER A 97 5.01 2.00 10.36
C SER A 97 3.84 2.92 10.07
N GLY A 98 3.66 3.94 10.91
CA GLY A 98 2.64 4.96 10.73
C GLY A 98 2.94 5.90 9.57
N VAL A 99 1.93 6.67 9.17
CA VAL A 99 2.02 7.69 8.12
C VAL A 99 1.71 9.05 8.73
N GLU A 100 2.46 10.07 8.34
CA GLU A 100 2.23 11.47 8.69
C GLU A 100 2.15 12.35 7.44
N GLY A 101 1.87 13.64 7.63
CA GLY A 101 1.76 14.62 6.53
C GLY A 101 0.33 14.99 6.21
N ASP A 102 -0.05 15.01 4.95
CA ASP A 102 -1.38 15.43 4.46
C ASP A 102 -2.49 14.42 4.77
N LEU A 103 -2.62 14.03 6.05
CA LEU A 103 -3.55 12.98 6.47
C LEU A 103 -5.02 13.29 6.14
N ASN A 104 -5.45 14.55 6.25
CA ASN A 104 -6.83 14.92 5.90
C ASN A 104 -7.10 14.68 4.42
N ALA A 105 -6.18 15.09 3.54
CA ALA A 105 -6.29 14.85 2.10
C ALA A 105 -6.21 13.35 1.77
N LEU A 106 -5.39 12.59 2.49
CA LEU A 106 -5.29 11.14 2.37
C LEU A 106 -6.62 10.45 2.74
N HIS A 107 -7.27 10.87 3.82
CA HIS A 107 -8.58 10.36 4.23
C HIS A 107 -9.66 10.69 3.20
N LEU A 108 -9.67 11.91 2.65
CA LEU A 108 -10.59 12.32 1.60
C LEU A 108 -10.39 11.47 0.33
N LEU A 109 -9.15 11.33 -0.14
CA LEU A 109 -8.82 10.49 -1.30
C LEU A 109 -9.30 9.04 -1.09
N ALA A 110 -9.05 8.47 0.08
CA ALA A 110 -9.49 7.11 0.40
C ALA A 110 -11.02 6.98 0.42
N GLY A 111 -11.73 7.99 0.92
CA GLY A 111 -13.20 8.05 0.89
C GLY A 111 -13.74 8.05 -0.54
N GLU A 112 -13.17 8.87 -1.41
CA GLU A 112 -13.55 8.96 -2.81
C GLU A 112 -13.23 7.69 -3.60
N VAL A 113 -12.04 7.11 -3.37
CA VAL A 113 -11.68 5.79 -3.92
C VAL A 113 -12.75 4.76 -3.59
N ARG A 114 -13.14 4.66 -2.33
CA ARG A 114 -14.16 3.72 -1.86
C ARG A 114 -15.52 3.96 -2.49
N THR A 115 -15.91 5.23 -2.65
CA THR A 115 -17.14 5.60 -3.35
C THR A 115 -17.11 5.15 -4.80
N ARG A 116 -16.04 5.46 -5.56
CA ARG A 116 -15.89 5.02 -6.96
C ARG A 116 -15.94 3.50 -7.11
N VAL A 117 -15.33 2.77 -6.17
CA VAL A 117 -15.37 1.31 -6.18
C VAL A 117 -16.78 0.78 -5.99
N ARG A 118 -17.56 1.34 -5.05
CA ARG A 118 -18.97 0.97 -4.84
C ARG A 118 -19.85 1.31 -6.03
N ASP A 119 -19.66 2.47 -6.64
CA ASP A 119 -20.39 2.88 -7.84
C ASP A 119 -20.19 1.91 -9.02
N CYS A 120 -19.06 1.19 -9.04
CA CYS A 120 -18.79 0.10 -9.98
C CYS A 120 -19.44 -1.24 -9.58
N GLY A 121 -20.23 -1.27 -8.51
CA GLY A 121 -20.88 -2.49 -8.02
C GLY A 121 -19.93 -3.48 -7.33
N VAL A 122 -18.81 -2.99 -6.79
CA VAL A 122 -17.87 -3.81 -6.01
C VAL A 122 -18.13 -3.61 -4.53
N GLU A 123 -18.54 -4.69 -3.86
CA GLU A 123 -18.69 -4.73 -2.41
C GLU A 123 -17.37 -5.13 -1.75
N PHE A 124 -17.02 -4.47 -0.66
CA PHE A 124 -15.85 -4.77 0.16
C PHE A 124 -16.08 -4.34 1.61
N PRO A 125 -15.38 -4.94 2.60
CA PRO A 125 -15.55 -4.60 4.00
C PRO A 125 -15.20 -3.14 4.27
N GLU A 126 -16.15 -2.37 4.79
CA GLU A 126 -15.89 -1.01 5.24
C GLU A 126 -15.13 -1.04 6.57
N ARG A 127 -13.96 -0.43 6.57
CA ARG A 127 -13.17 -0.21 7.78
C ARG A 127 -12.65 1.23 7.77
N PRO A 128 -12.62 1.92 8.90
CA PRO A 128 -11.97 3.22 9.00
C PRO A 128 -10.53 3.12 8.48
N LEU A 129 -10.13 4.10 7.67
CA LEU A 129 -8.75 4.17 7.22
C LEU A 129 -7.84 4.42 8.42
N ARG A 130 -6.86 3.55 8.61
CA ARG A 130 -5.72 3.75 9.50
C ARG A 130 -4.48 3.79 8.63
N PRO A 131 -3.96 4.98 8.27
CA PRO A 131 -2.81 5.08 7.38
C PRO A 131 -1.59 4.41 7.98
N HIS A 132 -1.12 3.36 7.34
CA HIS A 132 0.04 2.59 7.79
C HIS A 132 0.69 1.84 6.64
N LEU A 133 1.95 1.47 6.86
CA LEU A 133 2.72 0.60 5.99
C LEU A 133 2.96 -0.73 6.72
N THR A 134 2.42 -1.84 6.22
CA THR A 134 2.62 -3.15 6.84
C THR A 134 4.04 -3.66 6.55
N LEU A 135 4.80 -3.97 7.61
CA LEU A 135 6.21 -4.37 7.54
C LEU A 135 6.39 -5.88 7.68
N ALA A 136 5.72 -6.47 8.67
CA ALA A 136 5.84 -7.89 8.96
C ALA A 136 4.56 -8.45 9.60
N ARG A 137 4.49 -9.77 9.65
CA ARG A 137 3.43 -10.50 10.35
C ARG A 137 4.03 -11.58 11.22
N ALA A 138 3.49 -11.72 12.44
CA ALA A 138 3.81 -12.82 13.33
C ALA A 138 3.45 -14.17 12.71
N ARG A 139 4.22 -15.20 13.04
CA ARG A 139 3.82 -16.58 12.82
C ARG A 139 2.75 -16.98 13.86
N ARG A 140 2.09 -18.09 13.63
CA ARG A 140 1.09 -18.62 14.57
C ARG A 140 1.74 -18.82 15.94
N TYR A 141 1.10 -18.34 17.03
CA TYR A 141 1.55 -18.40 18.42
C TYR A 141 2.71 -17.43 18.83
N ASP A 142 3.22 -16.58 17.95
CA ASP A 142 4.16 -15.54 18.32
C ASP A 142 3.39 -14.23 18.61
N THR A 143 3.33 -13.85 19.89
CA THR A 143 2.66 -12.62 20.36
C THR A 143 3.64 -11.59 20.95
N VAL A 144 4.93 -11.89 20.96
CA VAL A 144 5.96 -11.09 21.62
C VAL A 144 6.79 -10.30 20.61
N SER A 145 7.25 -10.95 19.55
CA SER A 145 8.22 -10.37 18.61
C SER A 145 7.72 -9.14 17.89
N VAL A 146 6.42 -9.05 17.56
CA VAL A 146 5.86 -7.89 16.87
C VAL A 146 5.74 -6.67 17.77
N PRO A 147 5.22 -6.72 19.01
CA PRO A 147 5.26 -5.60 19.95
C PRO A 147 6.67 -5.08 20.21
N GLU A 148 7.63 -5.97 20.46
CA GLU A 148 9.03 -5.58 20.69
C GLU A 148 9.67 -4.90 19.48
N ALA A 149 9.44 -5.43 18.26
CA ALA A 149 9.90 -4.81 17.02
C ALA A 149 9.25 -3.44 16.80
N ALA A 150 7.99 -3.25 17.19
CA ALA A 150 7.28 -1.97 17.11
C ALA A 150 7.91 -0.92 18.03
N THR A 151 8.26 -1.29 19.27
CA THR A 151 8.97 -0.40 20.21
C THR A 151 10.29 0.08 19.63
N GLY A 152 11.03 -0.76 18.91
CA GLY A 152 12.26 -0.38 18.23
C GLY A 152 12.09 0.71 17.15
N LEU A 153 10.86 0.96 16.69
CA LEU A 153 10.53 1.98 15.71
C LEU A 153 9.87 3.24 16.30
N GLU A 154 9.58 3.31 17.59
CA GLU A 154 8.84 4.43 18.21
C GLU A 154 9.46 5.80 17.90
N GLY A 155 10.79 5.91 17.90
CA GLY A 155 11.53 7.13 17.60
C GLY A 155 11.76 7.38 16.10
N PHE A 156 11.32 6.50 15.21
CA PHE A 156 11.58 6.66 13.79
C PHE A 156 10.76 7.81 13.19
N THR A 157 11.44 8.68 12.43
CA THR A 157 10.84 9.73 11.61
C THR A 157 11.60 9.77 10.29
N GLY A 158 10.92 9.37 9.22
CA GLY A 158 11.47 9.42 7.87
C GLY A 158 11.25 10.80 7.23
N ARG A 159 11.99 11.09 6.16
CA ARG A 159 11.74 12.29 5.38
C ARG A 159 10.38 12.24 4.70
N ARG A 160 9.82 13.41 4.43
CA ARG A 160 8.60 13.52 3.64
C ARG A 160 8.89 13.31 2.16
N TRP A 161 7.92 12.71 1.48
CA TRP A 161 7.95 12.55 0.03
C TRP A 161 6.63 12.98 -0.57
N ARG A 162 6.65 13.34 -1.86
CA ARG A 162 5.44 13.60 -2.62
C ARG A 162 4.91 12.29 -3.21
N SER A 163 3.74 11.87 -2.76
CA SER A 163 3.03 10.73 -3.34
C SER A 163 2.28 11.18 -4.59
N VAL A 164 2.76 10.76 -5.75
CA VAL A 164 2.36 11.28 -7.06
C VAL A 164 1.55 10.30 -7.88
N ARG A 165 1.27 9.10 -7.39
CA ARG A 165 0.54 8.06 -8.13
C ARG A 165 -0.46 7.33 -7.26
N LEU A 166 -1.64 7.08 -7.85
CA LEU A 166 -2.63 6.14 -7.35
C LEU A 166 -2.43 4.80 -8.05
N HIS A 167 -2.34 3.72 -7.29
CA HIS A 167 -2.07 2.38 -7.80
C HIS A 167 -3.29 1.47 -7.61
N LEU A 168 -3.66 0.75 -8.65
CA LEU A 168 -4.52 -0.43 -8.56
C LEU A 168 -3.61 -1.65 -8.59
N VAL A 169 -3.51 -2.33 -7.47
CA VAL A 169 -2.59 -3.45 -7.27
C VAL A 169 -3.35 -4.76 -7.24
N GLY A 170 -2.82 -5.76 -7.91
CA GLY A 170 -3.39 -7.12 -7.91
C GLY A 170 -2.36 -8.16 -7.50
N SER A 171 -2.85 -9.25 -6.91
CA SER A 171 -2.04 -10.45 -6.74
C SER A 171 -2.29 -11.39 -7.91
N THR A 172 -1.26 -11.69 -8.68
CA THR A 172 -1.30 -12.85 -9.54
C THR A 172 -1.24 -14.10 -8.66
N ILE A 173 -2.31 -14.89 -8.70
CA ILE A 173 -2.28 -16.22 -8.11
C ILE A 173 -1.40 -17.05 -9.05
N GLY A 174 -0.12 -17.19 -8.72
CA GLY A 174 0.67 -18.29 -9.28
C GLY A 174 0.05 -19.59 -8.80
N ASN A 175 -0.21 -20.52 -9.68
CA ASN A 175 -0.73 -21.87 -9.38
C ASN A 175 0.30 -22.74 -8.61
N GLY A 176 1.22 -22.12 -7.86
CA GLY A 176 2.28 -22.77 -7.09
C GLY A 176 2.28 -22.40 -5.61
N PRO A 177 2.98 -23.20 -4.76
CA PRO A 177 3.04 -23.01 -3.31
C PRO A 177 3.88 -21.80 -2.86
N GLY A 178 4.21 -20.88 -3.75
CA GLY A 178 5.01 -19.69 -3.45
C GLY A 178 4.23 -18.55 -2.77
N PRO A 179 4.94 -17.56 -2.19
CA PRO A 179 4.29 -16.37 -1.64
C PRO A 179 3.56 -15.60 -2.75
N ARG A 180 2.38 -15.04 -2.41
CA ARG A 180 1.63 -14.18 -3.34
C ARG A 180 2.51 -13.01 -3.76
N ARG A 181 2.62 -12.79 -5.07
CA ARG A 181 3.27 -11.60 -5.61
C ARG A 181 2.22 -10.55 -5.91
N TYR A 182 2.51 -9.32 -5.52
CA TYR A 182 1.69 -8.16 -5.85
C TYR A 182 2.36 -7.41 -6.99
N GLY A 183 1.55 -6.86 -7.89
CA GLY A 183 2.04 -6.03 -8.98
C GLY A 183 0.96 -5.03 -9.39
N ASP A 184 1.40 -3.92 -9.96
CA ASP A 184 0.48 -2.92 -10.50
C ASP A 184 -0.30 -3.53 -11.67
N ILE A 185 -1.63 -3.48 -11.55
CA ILE A 185 -2.54 -3.70 -12.67
C ILE A 185 -2.58 -2.43 -13.51
N ASP A 186 -2.59 -1.27 -12.81
CA ASP A 186 -2.52 0.05 -13.39
C ASP A 186 -2.06 1.09 -12.35
N ALA A 187 -1.53 2.21 -12.84
CA ALA A 187 -1.13 3.34 -11.99
C ALA A 187 -1.35 4.67 -12.71
N TRP A 188 -1.98 5.63 -12.03
CA TRP A 188 -2.33 6.92 -12.59
C TRP A 188 -1.63 8.05 -11.85
N ALA A 189 -1.11 9.04 -12.59
CA ALA A 189 -0.55 10.23 -11.99
C ALA A 189 -1.64 11.08 -11.31
N LEU A 190 -1.38 11.51 -10.09
CA LEU A 190 -2.15 12.54 -9.42
C LEU A 190 -1.80 13.91 -10.03
N ALA A 191 -2.73 14.87 -10.04
CA ALA A 191 -2.47 16.19 -10.55
C ALA A 191 -1.28 16.86 -9.85
N GLY A 192 -0.47 17.64 -10.59
CA GLY A 192 0.75 18.29 -10.08
C GLY A 192 1.98 17.37 -10.06
N ALA A 193 1.90 16.16 -10.60
CA ALA A 193 3.04 15.23 -10.67
C ALA A 193 4.16 15.70 -11.62
N HIS A 194 3.87 16.64 -12.53
CA HIS A 194 4.78 17.03 -13.62
C HIS A 194 5.82 18.11 -13.26
N GLU A 195 5.82 18.68 -12.06
CA GLU A 195 6.73 19.81 -11.72
C GLU A 195 8.13 19.42 -11.25
N CYS A 196 8.49 18.15 -11.14
CA CYS A 196 9.75 17.74 -10.50
C CYS A 196 10.85 17.22 -11.46
N ASN A 197 10.72 17.36 -12.80
CA ASN A 197 11.72 16.77 -13.74
C ASN A 197 12.43 17.77 -14.66
N SER A 198 12.51 19.06 -14.32
CA SER A 198 13.19 20.06 -15.18
C SER A 198 14.14 20.98 -14.40
N ARG A 199 15.11 20.40 -13.68
CA ARG A 199 16.33 21.14 -13.26
C ARG A 199 17.52 20.20 -13.08
N ALA A 200 17.99 19.59 -14.14
CA ALA A 200 19.32 18.99 -14.17
C ALA A 200 19.82 18.85 -15.62
N THR A 201 19.88 19.96 -16.37
CA THR A 201 20.80 20.09 -17.52
C THR A 201 20.87 21.56 -17.91
N SER A 202 21.81 22.30 -17.34
CA SER A 202 22.49 23.45 -17.95
C SER A 202 23.51 23.99 -16.96
N SER A 203 24.74 23.56 -17.10
CA SER A 203 25.91 24.44 -16.98
C SER A 203 27.10 23.74 -17.61
N THR A 204 27.51 24.30 -18.67
CA THR A 204 28.70 24.29 -19.47
C THR A 204 29.98 24.14 -18.62
#